data_b040d7d85e76ed2e415ed495f526b412
#
_entry.id   b040d7d85e76ed2e415ed495f526b412
#
_cell.length_a   1.000
_cell.length_b   1.000
_cell.length_c   1.000
_cell.angle_alpha   90.00
_cell.angle_beta   90.00
_cell.angle_gamma   90.00
#
_symmetry.space_group_name_H-M   'P 1'
#
loop_
_entity.id
_entity.type
_entity.pdbx_description
1 polymer ?
#
loop_
_entity_poly.entity_id
_entity_poly.type
_entity_poly.pdbx_seq_one_letter_code
_entity_poly.pdbx_strand_id
1 'polypeptide(L)'
;LYETIDQGNCEFKSLNEDIATVADDGTVTATGNGSTFIKVYNKQNDCYARVKVQVNGEQGRTQAKIVGGWNYFVALKSNGEVWTWGYNGYGQLGMSDKINRLKPTKTSIFDSKDENQKIYAIDVAAGAYHTVVLKSDGTVWTTGYNGYGQLGDGTTDNQVDFIKVEGIPEKVVAVSANYYTSYALTENGNVYGWGYNYYGQLGNNSSSTAYVPVKMQKVSNIIQISAGQNYVTMLDADGTVWSVGYNENGQFGLNNTNNYYLPQKMKNEEGTGVLKNIKKVSAGTIHTLALSEDGIAYAVGYNGYGQLGIGNNRSKYLPTKMIDDSGEVVKNIKNVEANGYSSIVSVKPSSITDSEENTTKTAGIYVTGYNNYGQLFTKNATNRNTLIKVQEDKNIITMASTKNISYQTSAIADDLGLV
;
A
#
# COMPACT_ATOMS: atom_id res chain seq x y z
N LEU A 1 34.09 15.25 -0.15
CA LEU A 1 34.38 15.59 1.25
C LEU A 1 33.31 14.96 2.11
N TYR A 2 33.68 13.95 2.93
CA TYR A 2 32.79 13.38 3.97
C TYR A 2 33.06 14.18 5.23
N GLU A 3 32.09 14.94 5.72
CA GLU A 3 32.14 15.51 7.06
C GLU A 3 31.62 14.49 8.05
N THR A 4 32.40 14.20 9.09
CA THR A 4 31.94 13.45 10.27
C THR A 4 31.11 14.41 11.10
N ILE A 5 29.83 14.13 11.25
CA ILE A 5 28.91 14.91 12.11
C ILE A 5 28.95 14.29 13.52
N ASP A 6 29.15 15.15 14.53
CA ASP A 6 29.06 14.74 15.92
C ASP A 6 27.63 14.23 16.22
N GLN A 7 27.52 13.05 16.80
CA GLN A 7 26.27 12.34 17.11
C GLN A 7 25.31 13.20 17.97
N GLY A 8 25.84 14.07 18.86
CA GLY A 8 25.05 15.00 19.67
C GLY A 8 24.30 16.08 18.88
N ASN A 9 24.68 16.30 17.62
CA ASN A 9 24.05 17.28 16.72
C ASN A 9 23.06 16.65 15.74
N CYS A 10 22.82 15.35 15.85
CA CYS A 10 21.88 14.63 15.00
C CYS A 10 20.54 14.40 15.70
N GLU A 11 19.48 14.38 14.93
CA GLU A 11 18.18 13.83 15.27
C GLU A 11 17.89 12.65 14.35
N PHE A 12 17.39 11.58 14.93
CA PHE A 12 17.10 10.35 14.20
C PHE A 12 15.60 10.11 14.18
N LYS A 13 15.06 9.73 13.00
CA LYS A 13 13.63 9.44 12.85
C LYS A 13 13.44 8.26 11.90
N SER A 14 12.70 7.26 12.33
CA SER A 14 12.25 6.20 11.42
C SER A 14 11.13 6.70 10.54
N LEU A 15 11.19 6.39 9.24
CA LEU A 15 10.10 6.66 8.30
C LEU A 15 8.99 5.59 8.37
N ASN A 16 9.31 4.40 8.92
CA ASN A 16 8.32 3.36 9.20
C ASN A 16 8.72 2.57 10.45
N GLU A 17 8.12 2.93 11.58
CA GLU A 17 8.36 2.29 12.88
C GLU A 17 7.82 0.85 12.97
N ASP A 18 6.92 0.45 12.08
CA ASP A 18 6.45 -0.94 12.00
C ASP A 18 7.53 -1.88 11.44
N ILE A 19 8.59 -1.33 10.82
CA ILE A 19 9.74 -2.09 10.30
C ILE A 19 10.95 -1.93 11.19
N ALA A 20 11.28 -0.71 11.59
CA ALA A 20 12.37 -0.44 12.52
C ALA A 20 12.11 0.85 13.30
N THR A 21 12.45 0.88 14.58
CA THR A 21 12.54 2.10 15.39
C THR A 21 13.98 2.58 15.48
N VAL A 22 14.18 3.84 15.87
CA VAL A 22 15.50 4.40 16.14
C VAL A 22 15.44 5.21 17.43
N ALA A 23 16.41 5.00 18.30
CA ALA A 23 16.59 5.76 19.54
C ALA A 23 17.36 7.07 19.29
N ASP A 24 17.36 7.97 20.29
CA ASP A 24 18.06 9.27 20.20
C ASP A 24 19.58 9.13 20.04
N ASP A 25 20.15 8.00 20.41
CA ASP A 25 21.57 7.65 20.22
C ASP A 25 21.86 7.05 18.83
N GLY A 26 20.84 6.95 17.96
CA GLY A 26 20.95 6.34 16.62
C GLY A 26 20.86 4.81 16.61
N THR A 27 20.63 4.16 17.77
CA THR A 27 20.43 2.71 17.83
C THR A 27 19.16 2.31 17.11
N VAL A 28 19.27 1.43 16.10
CA VAL A 28 18.15 0.93 15.29
C VAL A 28 17.69 -0.42 15.82
N THR A 29 16.40 -0.52 16.14
CA THR A 29 15.76 -1.76 16.58
C THR A 29 14.76 -2.24 15.53
N ALA A 30 14.90 -3.48 15.08
CA ALA A 30 13.95 -4.13 14.17
C ALA A 30 12.61 -4.41 14.88
N THR A 31 11.51 -4.02 14.28
CA THR A 31 10.14 -4.24 14.78
C THR A 31 9.32 -5.12 13.85
N GLY A 32 9.64 -5.16 12.56
CA GLY A 32 8.96 -5.99 11.56
C GLY A 32 9.82 -6.17 10.31
N ASN A 33 9.42 -7.08 9.43
CA ASN A 33 10.14 -7.35 8.20
C ASN A 33 9.86 -6.28 7.15
N GLY A 34 10.84 -6.00 6.30
CA GLY A 34 10.69 -5.06 5.19
C GLY A 34 11.86 -4.08 5.08
N SER A 35 11.66 -3.05 4.27
CA SER A 35 12.62 -1.96 4.10
C SER A 35 12.02 -0.66 4.62
N THR A 36 12.82 0.09 5.36
CA THR A 36 12.51 1.48 5.75
C THR A 36 13.75 2.35 5.61
N PHE A 37 13.59 3.62 5.89
CA PHE A 37 14.71 4.55 6.01
C PHE A 37 14.72 5.18 7.39
N ILE A 38 15.91 5.31 7.96
CA ILE A 38 16.16 6.19 9.10
C ILE A 38 16.62 7.53 8.54
N LYS A 39 15.87 8.58 8.83
CA LYS A 39 16.24 9.96 8.52
C LYS A 39 17.17 10.46 9.61
N VAL A 40 18.36 10.86 9.23
CA VAL A 40 19.35 11.48 10.13
C VAL A 40 19.38 12.96 9.81
N TYR A 41 18.93 13.77 10.74
CA TYR A 41 18.78 15.21 10.59
C TYR A 41 19.88 15.94 11.35
N ASN A 42 20.61 16.82 10.66
CA ASN A 42 21.62 17.67 11.29
C ASN A 42 20.97 18.96 11.79
N LYS A 43 20.93 19.16 13.11
CA LYS A 43 20.31 20.31 13.77
C LYS A 43 21.02 21.65 13.48
N GLN A 44 22.25 21.63 12.97
CA GLN A 44 23.05 22.84 12.76
C GLN A 44 22.81 23.50 11.39
N ASN A 45 22.48 22.73 10.37
CA ASN A 45 22.42 23.24 8.99
C ASN A 45 21.18 22.81 8.19
N ASP A 46 20.16 22.29 8.87
CA ASP A 46 18.90 21.80 8.28
C ASP A 46 19.09 20.73 7.16
N CYS A 47 20.25 20.10 7.09
CA CYS A 47 20.51 19.02 6.16
C CYS A 47 20.10 17.67 6.74
N TYR A 48 19.67 16.75 5.90
CA TYR A 48 19.40 15.38 6.32
C TYR A 48 19.98 14.35 5.35
N ALA A 49 20.28 13.18 5.88
CA ALA A 49 20.59 11.99 5.11
C ALA A 49 19.55 10.89 5.44
N ARG A 50 19.37 9.93 4.55
CA ARG A 50 18.53 8.75 4.78
C ARG A 50 19.38 7.50 4.67
N VAL A 51 19.31 6.69 5.72
CA VAL A 51 19.98 5.39 5.79
C VAL A 51 18.93 4.33 5.54
N LYS A 52 19.10 3.55 4.48
CA LYS A 52 18.23 2.42 4.19
C LYS A 52 18.45 1.33 5.23
N VAL A 53 17.39 0.88 5.85
CA VAL A 53 17.36 -0.25 6.77
C VAL A 53 16.54 -1.35 6.13
N GLN A 54 17.17 -2.52 5.98
CA GLN A 54 16.51 -3.74 5.55
C GLN A 54 16.43 -4.67 6.74
N VAL A 55 15.20 -4.95 7.20
CA VAL A 55 14.96 -5.97 8.21
C VAL A 55 14.58 -7.26 7.50
N ASN A 56 15.46 -8.23 7.60
CA ASN A 56 15.20 -9.60 7.18
C ASN A 56 14.84 -10.36 8.46
N GLY A 57 13.57 -10.72 8.63
CA GLY A 57 13.14 -11.43 9.83
C GLY A 57 13.89 -12.74 10.05
N GLU A 58 13.89 -13.20 11.29
CA GLU A 58 14.24 -14.58 11.61
C GLU A 58 13.40 -15.52 10.76
N GLN A 59 13.96 -16.66 10.36
CA GLN A 59 13.30 -17.64 9.49
C GLN A 59 11.85 -17.88 9.91
N GLY A 60 10.91 -17.55 9.01
CA GLY A 60 9.49 -17.82 9.18
C GLY A 60 8.67 -16.73 9.87
N ARG A 61 9.17 -15.49 10.01
CA ARG A 61 8.37 -14.36 10.47
C ARG A 61 8.29 -13.26 9.42
N THR A 62 7.07 -12.83 9.10
CA THR A 62 6.77 -11.70 8.21
C THR A 62 5.63 -10.90 8.81
N GLN A 63 5.45 -9.66 8.38
CA GLN A 63 4.27 -8.90 8.79
C GLN A 63 3.02 -9.53 8.17
N ALA A 64 2.04 -9.87 9.02
CA ALA A 64 0.75 -10.37 8.54
C ALA A 64 0.07 -9.31 7.66
N LYS A 65 -0.53 -9.75 6.56
CA LYS A 65 -1.17 -8.87 5.58
C LYS A 65 -2.39 -9.55 4.97
N ILE A 66 -3.45 -8.79 4.76
CA ILE A 66 -4.60 -9.23 3.98
C ILE A 66 -4.82 -8.26 2.82
N VAL A 67 -5.15 -8.79 1.64
CA VAL A 67 -5.48 -8.01 0.46
C VAL A 67 -6.70 -8.59 -0.23
N GLY A 68 -7.55 -7.72 -0.80
CA GLY A 68 -8.75 -8.10 -1.54
C GLY A 68 -8.58 -7.93 -3.03
N GLY A 69 -8.99 -8.94 -3.83
CA GLY A 69 -9.26 -8.80 -5.26
C GLY A 69 -10.73 -8.43 -5.49
N TRP A 70 -11.30 -8.78 -6.65
CA TRP A 70 -12.70 -8.43 -6.92
C TRP A 70 -13.69 -9.36 -6.21
N ASN A 71 -13.55 -10.51 -5.91
CA ASN A 71 -14.45 -11.39 -5.18
C ASN A 71 -13.66 -12.50 -4.46
N TYR A 72 -12.43 -12.19 -4.06
CA TYR A 72 -11.58 -13.12 -3.34
C TYR A 72 -10.61 -12.35 -2.45
N PHE A 73 -10.00 -13.05 -1.51
CA PHE A 73 -9.00 -12.53 -0.59
C PHE A 73 -7.73 -13.38 -0.62
N VAL A 74 -6.64 -12.72 -0.28
CA VAL A 74 -5.33 -13.34 -0.05
C VAL A 74 -4.84 -12.85 1.30
N ALA A 75 -4.48 -13.77 2.18
CA ALA A 75 -3.88 -13.49 3.47
C ALA A 75 -2.47 -14.07 3.54
N LEU A 76 -1.54 -13.26 3.98
CA LEU A 76 -0.19 -13.63 4.38
C LEU A 76 -0.15 -13.69 5.90
N LYS A 77 0.15 -14.85 6.46
CA LYS A 77 0.33 -15.02 7.90
C LYS A 77 1.75 -14.65 8.32
N SER A 78 1.93 -14.32 9.60
CA SER A 78 3.25 -13.98 10.15
C SER A 78 4.30 -15.10 10.02
N ASN A 79 3.87 -16.35 9.86
CA ASN A 79 4.76 -17.49 9.58
C ASN A 79 5.09 -17.67 8.08
N GLY A 80 4.67 -16.73 7.21
CA GLY A 80 4.93 -16.76 5.77
C GLY A 80 4.00 -17.66 4.96
N GLU A 81 2.96 -18.24 5.57
CA GLU A 81 1.95 -19.00 4.85
C GLU A 81 1.01 -18.07 4.07
N VAL A 82 0.65 -18.47 2.86
CA VAL A 82 -0.34 -17.77 2.02
C VAL A 82 -1.66 -18.56 2.03
N TRP A 83 -2.74 -17.87 2.37
CA TRP A 83 -4.09 -18.40 2.42
C TRP A 83 -4.98 -17.61 1.48
N THR A 84 -5.85 -18.30 0.74
CA THR A 84 -6.76 -17.68 -0.24
C THR A 84 -8.18 -18.24 -0.08
N TRP A 85 -9.20 -17.41 -0.38
CA TRP A 85 -10.60 -17.81 -0.42
C TRP A 85 -11.43 -16.87 -1.28
N GLY A 86 -12.64 -17.29 -1.62
CA GLY A 86 -13.56 -16.58 -2.49
C GLY A 86 -13.67 -17.21 -3.88
N TYR A 87 -13.87 -16.36 -4.88
CA TYR A 87 -14.04 -16.74 -6.28
C TYR A 87 -12.72 -17.26 -6.89
N ASN A 88 -12.80 -18.37 -7.68
CA ASN A 88 -11.63 -19.02 -8.29
C ASN A 88 -11.83 -19.36 -9.79
N GLY A 89 -12.78 -18.77 -10.48
CA GLY A 89 -13.10 -19.12 -11.86
C GLY A 89 -11.94 -18.99 -12.87
N TYR A 90 -10.88 -18.23 -12.52
CA TYR A 90 -9.67 -18.08 -13.34
C TYR A 90 -8.43 -18.74 -12.72
N GLY A 91 -8.54 -19.40 -11.55
CA GLY A 91 -7.40 -20.01 -10.85
C GLY A 91 -6.67 -19.04 -9.91
N GLN A 92 -7.23 -17.87 -9.62
CA GLN A 92 -6.59 -16.84 -8.81
C GLN A 92 -6.29 -17.22 -7.36
N LEU A 93 -6.85 -18.32 -6.86
CA LEU A 93 -6.55 -18.85 -5.55
C LEU A 93 -5.26 -19.71 -5.52
N GLY A 94 -4.74 -20.13 -6.69
CA GLY A 94 -3.52 -20.95 -6.80
C GLY A 94 -3.67 -22.33 -6.16
N MET A 95 -4.77 -23.03 -6.47
CA MET A 95 -5.17 -24.31 -5.85
C MET A 95 -5.18 -25.47 -6.85
N SER A 96 -4.52 -25.35 -8.02
CA SER A 96 -4.50 -26.34 -9.11
C SER A 96 -5.89 -26.65 -9.69
N ASP A 97 -6.89 -25.79 -9.41
CA ASP A 97 -8.26 -25.92 -9.89
C ASP A 97 -8.93 -24.55 -10.07
N LYS A 98 -10.23 -24.56 -10.45
CA LYS A 98 -11.07 -23.36 -10.59
C LYS A 98 -12.28 -23.37 -9.63
N ILE A 99 -12.18 -24.09 -8.50
CA ILE A 99 -13.25 -24.25 -7.55
C ILE A 99 -13.19 -23.13 -6.49
N ASN A 100 -14.30 -22.43 -6.28
CA ASN A 100 -14.41 -21.40 -5.26
C ASN A 100 -14.15 -21.98 -3.86
N ARG A 101 -13.54 -21.19 -2.98
CA ARG A 101 -13.32 -21.55 -1.57
C ARG A 101 -14.15 -20.65 -0.66
N LEU A 102 -15.05 -21.27 0.13
CA LEU A 102 -15.91 -20.54 1.08
C LEU A 102 -15.20 -20.25 2.42
N LYS A 103 -14.00 -20.80 2.61
CA LYS A 103 -13.19 -20.63 3.82
C LYS A 103 -11.74 -20.35 3.42
N PRO A 104 -10.97 -19.60 4.24
CA PRO A 104 -9.54 -19.49 4.06
C PRO A 104 -8.89 -20.87 3.90
N THR A 105 -8.18 -21.06 2.80
CA THR A 105 -7.51 -22.32 2.45
C THR A 105 -6.05 -22.02 2.14
N LYS A 106 -5.14 -22.80 2.72
CA LYS A 106 -3.70 -22.66 2.48
C LYS A 106 -3.36 -23.02 1.04
N THR A 107 -2.54 -22.22 0.39
CA THR A 107 -2.07 -22.50 -0.97
C THR A 107 -0.90 -23.47 -0.96
N SER A 108 -0.67 -24.18 -2.07
CA SER A 108 0.44 -25.11 -2.26
C SER A 108 1.74 -24.45 -2.76
N ILE A 109 1.80 -23.11 -2.82
CA ILE A 109 2.97 -22.38 -3.37
C ILE A 109 4.35 -22.75 -2.75
N PHE A 110 4.33 -23.39 -1.57
CA PHE A 110 5.51 -23.81 -0.81
C PHE A 110 5.63 -25.33 -0.65
N ASP A 111 4.80 -26.13 -1.33
CA ASP A 111 4.88 -27.60 -1.26
C ASP A 111 6.07 -28.16 -2.04
N SER A 112 7.22 -27.47 -2.05
CA SER A 112 8.46 -28.01 -2.59
C SER A 112 9.04 -29.04 -1.60
N LYS A 113 9.41 -30.21 -2.14
CA LYS A 113 9.97 -31.35 -1.39
C LYS A 113 11.37 -31.10 -0.77
N ASP A 114 11.85 -29.86 -0.80
CA ASP A 114 13.15 -29.49 -0.26
C ASP A 114 13.00 -28.91 1.15
N GLU A 115 13.04 -29.75 2.15
CA GLU A 115 12.96 -29.42 3.57
C GLU A 115 14.12 -28.53 4.07
N ASN A 116 15.16 -28.32 3.26
CA ASN A 116 16.36 -27.55 3.62
C ASN A 116 16.31 -26.08 3.15
N GLN A 117 15.44 -25.70 2.22
CA GLN A 117 15.24 -24.31 1.81
C GLN A 117 13.95 -23.76 2.41
N LYS A 118 14.07 -23.08 3.54
CA LYS A 118 12.95 -22.36 4.17
C LYS A 118 12.62 -21.07 3.41
N ILE A 119 12.10 -21.20 2.18
CA ILE A 119 11.56 -20.09 1.41
C ILE A 119 10.10 -19.90 1.83
N TYR A 120 9.74 -18.68 2.24
CA TYR A 120 8.39 -18.30 2.69
C TYR A 120 7.94 -17.02 1.99
N ALA A 121 6.64 -16.69 2.02
CA ALA A 121 6.15 -15.43 1.49
C ALA A 121 6.48 -14.28 2.44
N ILE A 122 6.85 -13.14 1.86
CA ILE A 122 7.11 -11.89 2.60
C ILE A 122 6.18 -10.75 2.20
N ASP A 123 5.52 -10.86 1.04
CA ASP A 123 4.50 -9.90 0.61
C ASP A 123 3.50 -10.55 -0.34
N VAL A 124 2.26 -10.02 -0.36
CA VAL A 124 1.20 -10.47 -1.26
C VAL A 124 0.45 -9.27 -1.84
N ALA A 125 -0.04 -9.41 -3.06
CA ALA A 125 -0.93 -8.44 -3.70
C ALA A 125 -2.03 -9.16 -4.49
N ALA A 126 -3.18 -8.50 -4.62
CA ALA A 126 -4.33 -9.00 -5.36
C ALA A 126 -4.76 -7.98 -6.43
N GLY A 127 -4.85 -8.44 -7.68
CA GLY A 127 -5.52 -7.71 -8.76
C GLY A 127 -7.01 -8.01 -8.81
N ALA A 128 -7.69 -7.73 -9.94
CA ALA A 128 -9.10 -8.09 -10.10
C ALA A 128 -9.30 -9.60 -9.96
N TYR A 129 -8.54 -10.39 -10.72
CA TYR A 129 -8.64 -11.85 -10.77
C TYR A 129 -7.27 -12.54 -10.85
N HIS A 130 -6.21 -11.93 -10.30
CA HIS A 130 -4.89 -12.53 -10.23
C HIS A 130 -4.21 -12.21 -8.91
N THR A 131 -3.40 -13.13 -8.45
CA THR A 131 -2.66 -13.04 -7.19
C THR A 131 -1.17 -12.95 -7.47
N VAL A 132 -0.48 -12.09 -6.72
CA VAL A 132 0.97 -11.92 -6.76
C VAL A 132 1.52 -12.24 -5.38
N VAL A 133 2.54 -13.07 -5.31
CA VAL A 133 3.26 -13.46 -4.08
C VAL A 133 4.74 -13.16 -4.25
N LEU A 134 5.32 -12.47 -3.29
CA LEU A 134 6.76 -12.26 -3.17
C LEU A 134 7.32 -13.25 -2.15
N LYS A 135 8.32 -14.01 -2.56
CA LYS A 135 9.05 -14.93 -1.67
C LYS A 135 10.27 -14.27 -1.03
N SER A 136 10.75 -14.84 0.07
CA SER A 136 11.88 -14.32 0.86
C SER A 136 13.22 -14.30 0.10
N ASP A 137 13.34 -15.11 -0.95
CA ASP A 137 14.47 -15.10 -1.88
C ASP A 137 14.44 -13.94 -2.89
N GLY A 138 13.36 -13.13 -2.88
CA GLY A 138 13.14 -12.01 -3.80
C GLY A 138 12.49 -12.40 -5.12
N THR A 139 12.03 -13.64 -5.29
CA THR A 139 11.31 -14.09 -6.48
C THR A 139 9.83 -13.77 -6.39
N VAL A 140 9.24 -13.38 -7.53
CA VAL A 140 7.81 -13.04 -7.66
C VAL A 140 7.08 -14.20 -8.34
N TRP A 141 5.91 -14.54 -7.82
CA TRP A 141 5.06 -15.63 -8.32
C TRP A 141 3.64 -15.14 -8.52
N THR A 142 2.99 -15.59 -9.60
CA THR A 142 1.65 -15.14 -9.99
C THR A 142 0.75 -16.31 -10.37
N THR A 143 -0.58 -16.11 -10.19
CA THR A 143 -1.61 -17.08 -10.61
C THR A 143 -2.92 -16.37 -10.92
N GLY A 144 -3.80 -16.97 -11.72
CA GLY A 144 -5.13 -16.46 -12.03
C GLY A 144 -5.31 -16.05 -13.49
N TYR A 145 -6.08 -14.99 -13.71
CA TYR A 145 -6.40 -14.43 -15.03
C TYR A 145 -5.20 -13.75 -15.67
N ASN A 146 -4.99 -14.01 -16.97
CA ASN A 146 -3.84 -13.52 -17.73
C ASN A 146 -4.18 -12.84 -19.06
N GLY A 147 -5.44 -12.56 -19.35
CA GLY A 147 -5.87 -12.03 -20.66
C GLY A 147 -5.18 -10.73 -21.11
N TYR A 148 -4.50 -10.03 -20.19
CA TYR A 148 -3.69 -8.84 -20.48
C TYR A 148 -2.20 -9.05 -20.13
N GLY A 149 -1.73 -10.28 -19.93
CA GLY A 149 -0.33 -10.55 -19.55
C GLY A 149 0.03 -10.18 -18.10
N GLN A 150 -0.95 -10.00 -17.20
CA GLN A 150 -0.72 -9.58 -15.83
C GLN A 150 -0.04 -10.64 -14.96
N LEU A 151 0.15 -11.85 -15.44
CA LEU A 151 0.97 -12.86 -14.79
C LEU A 151 2.47 -12.71 -15.13
N GLY A 152 2.82 -12.00 -16.21
CA GLY A 152 4.20 -11.66 -16.57
C GLY A 152 5.05 -12.81 -17.09
N ASP A 153 4.42 -13.85 -17.65
CA ASP A 153 5.05 -15.08 -18.16
C ASP A 153 5.27 -15.06 -19.69
N GLY A 154 4.99 -13.91 -20.34
CA GLY A 154 5.10 -13.77 -21.78
C GLY A 154 3.88 -14.28 -22.55
N THR A 155 2.84 -14.79 -21.87
CA THR A 155 1.62 -15.36 -22.46
C THR A 155 0.36 -14.59 -22.09
N THR A 156 -0.79 -15.05 -22.54
CA THR A 156 -2.13 -14.60 -22.12
C THR A 156 -2.95 -15.74 -21.51
N ASP A 157 -2.33 -16.86 -21.19
CA ASP A 157 -3.00 -18.05 -20.67
C ASP A 157 -3.20 -17.94 -19.15
N ASN A 158 -4.42 -18.22 -18.69
CA ASN A 158 -4.72 -18.24 -17.26
C ASN A 158 -4.00 -19.40 -16.57
N GLN A 159 -3.51 -19.18 -15.37
CA GLN A 159 -2.81 -20.18 -14.57
C GLN A 159 -3.60 -20.54 -13.31
N VAL A 160 -3.72 -21.82 -13.02
CA VAL A 160 -4.37 -22.33 -11.79
C VAL A 160 -3.36 -22.59 -10.68
N ASP A 161 -2.09 -22.65 -11.03
CA ASP A 161 -0.95 -22.78 -10.14
C ASP A 161 -0.10 -21.51 -10.16
N PHE A 162 0.67 -21.30 -9.12
CA PHE A 162 1.64 -20.20 -9.11
C PHE A 162 2.80 -20.48 -10.06
N ILE A 163 3.05 -19.53 -10.95
CA ILE A 163 4.21 -19.51 -11.85
C ILE A 163 5.17 -18.41 -11.47
N LYS A 164 6.46 -18.63 -11.71
CA LYS A 164 7.51 -17.64 -11.42
C LYS A 164 7.53 -16.59 -12.52
N VAL A 165 7.62 -15.32 -12.11
CA VAL A 165 7.85 -14.18 -13.01
C VAL A 165 9.34 -14.05 -13.27
N GLU A 166 9.72 -14.04 -14.54
CA GLU A 166 11.11 -13.86 -14.97
C GLU A 166 11.36 -12.43 -15.50
N GLY A 167 12.62 -12.05 -15.74
CA GLY A 167 12.98 -10.77 -16.37
C GLY A 167 13.12 -9.58 -15.42
N ILE A 168 13.05 -9.78 -14.09
CA ILE A 168 13.42 -8.76 -13.10
C ILE A 168 14.85 -9.09 -12.63
N PRO A 169 15.87 -8.28 -13.00
CA PRO A 169 17.28 -8.64 -12.75
C PRO A 169 17.75 -8.34 -11.32
N GLU A 170 16.88 -7.80 -10.48
CA GLU A 170 17.18 -7.33 -9.12
C GLU A 170 16.28 -8.04 -8.11
N LYS A 171 16.76 -8.16 -6.87
CA LYS A 171 15.94 -8.69 -5.78
C LYS A 171 14.71 -7.81 -5.53
N VAL A 172 13.52 -8.41 -5.60
CA VAL A 172 12.27 -7.72 -5.29
C VAL A 172 12.07 -7.66 -3.78
N VAL A 173 11.56 -6.53 -3.28
CA VAL A 173 11.32 -6.26 -1.84
C VAL A 173 9.87 -5.90 -1.52
N ALA A 174 9.05 -5.58 -2.53
CA ALA A 174 7.61 -5.38 -2.37
C ALA A 174 6.88 -5.62 -3.69
N VAL A 175 5.61 -6.04 -3.60
CA VAL A 175 4.72 -6.21 -4.75
C VAL A 175 3.43 -5.44 -4.54
N SER A 176 2.83 -4.99 -5.64
CA SER A 176 1.50 -4.38 -5.65
C SER A 176 0.77 -4.78 -6.92
N ALA A 177 -0.55 -4.94 -6.83
CA ALA A 177 -1.37 -5.25 -7.98
C ALA A 177 -2.74 -4.60 -7.84
N ASN A 178 -3.33 -4.20 -8.94
CA ASN A 178 -4.72 -3.80 -8.99
C ASN A 178 -5.25 -4.00 -10.41
N TYR A 179 -6.56 -4.25 -10.52
CA TYR A 179 -7.23 -4.48 -11.79
C TYR A 179 -6.52 -5.56 -12.62
N TYR A 180 -5.85 -5.20 -13.71
CA TYR A 180 -5.13 -6.11 -14.62
C TYR A 180 -3.64 -5.73 -14.76
N THR A 181 -3.06 -5.12 -13.74
CA THR A 181 -1.66 -4.68 -13.73
C THR A 181 -0.96 -5.16 -12.46
N SER A 182 0.26 -5.62 -12.59
CA SER A 182 1.14 -6.05 -11.52
C SER A 182 2.40 -5.19 -11.46
N TYR A 183 2.93 -5.00 -10.26
CA TYR A 183 4.13 -4.19 -10.00
C TYR A 183 5.05 -4.88 -9.00
N ALA A 184 6.36 -4.68 -9.19
CA ALA A 184 7.42 -5.09 -8.28
C ALA A 184 8.35 -3.91 -7.99
N LEU A 185 8.67 -3.71 -6.71
CA LEU A 185 9.68 -2.79 -6.24
C LEU A 185 10.94 -3.57 -5.89
N THR A 186 12.09 -3.15 -6.41
CA THR A 186 13.38 -3.80 -6.15
C THR A 186 14.12 -3.14 -4.98
N GLU A 187 15.11 -3.84 -4.43
CA GLU A 187 15.96 -3.35 -3.35
C GLU A 187 16.71 -2.06 -3.70
N ASN A 188 16.96 -1.81 -4.99
CA ASN A 188 17.61 -0.59 -5.49
C ASN A 188 16.62 0.56 -5.74
N GLY A 189 15.34 0.39 -5.39
CA GLY A 189 14.32 1.41 -5.58
C GLY A 189 13.85 1.58 -7.03
N ASN A 190 14.10 0.59 -7.89
CA ASN A 190 13.53 0.51 -9.23
C ASN A 190 12.15 -0.13 -9.18
N VAL A 191 11.25 0.32 -10.07
CA VAL A 191 9.89 -0.24 -10.20
C VAL A 191 9.77 -0.93 -11.55
N TYR A 192 9.25 -2.14 -11.54
CA TYR A 192 8.86 -2.90 -12.73
C TYR A 192 7.36 -3.08 -12.73
N GLY A 193 6.73 -3.01 -13.91
CA GLY A 193 5.30 -3.23 -14.09
C GLY A 193 5.03 -4.10 -15.31
N TRP A 194 3.92 -4.84 -15.30
CA TRP A 194 3.45 -5.65 -16.42
C TRP A 194 1.93 -5.81 -16.39
N GLY A 195 1.36 -6.24 -17.50
CA GLY A 195 -0.07 -6.34 -17.70
C GLY A 195 -0.63 -5.18 -18.53
N TYR A 196 -1.89 -4.85 -18.28
CA TYR A 196 -2.64 -3.80 -18.99
C TYR A 196 -1.98 -2.43 -18.86
N ASN A 197 -1.92 -1.66 -19.98
CA ASN A 197 -1.18 -0.40 -20.02
C ASN A 197 -1.85 0.71 -20.88
N TYR A 198 -3.11 0.60 -21.18
CA TYR A 198 -3.79 1.56 -22.07
C TYR A 198 -3.66 3.03 -21.61
N TYR A 199 -3.63 3.27 -20.31
CA TYR A 199 -3.48 4.60 -19.72
C TYR A 199 -2.02 4.97 -19.41
N GLY A 200 -1.06 4.14 -19.80
CA GLY A 200 0.37 4.36 -19.51
C GLY A 200 0.78 4.04 -18.09
N GLN A 201 -0.01 3.24 -17.36
CA GLN A 201 0.23 2.95 -15.95
C GLN A 201 1.52 2.18 -15.66
N LEU A 202 2.17 1.60 -16.66
CA LEU A 202 3.51 1.01 -16.51
C LEU A 202 4.63 2.05 -16.47
N GLY A 203 4.34 3.32 -16.79
CA GLY A 203 5.30 4.42 -16.69
C GLY A 203 6.54 4.29 -17.58
N ASN A 204 6.45 3.54 -18.67
CA ASN A 204 7.52 3.26 -19.63
C ASN A 204 7.44 4.11 -20.92
N ASN A 205 6.65 5.20 -20.88
CA ASN A 205 6.36 6.08 -22.01
C ASN A 205 5.66 5.36 -23.18
N SER A 206 4.81 4.38 -22.89
CA SER A 206 4.05 3.59 -23.85
C SER A 206 2.64 3.34 -23.30
N SER A 207 1.68 3.08 -24.17
CA SER A 207 0.35 2.57 -23.85
C SER A 207 0.16 1.08 -24.20
N SER A 208 1.22 0.42 -24.69
CA SER A 208 1.17 -0.98 -25.05
C SER A 208 1.18 -1.88 -23.83
N THR A 209 0.29 -2.87 -23.80
CA THR A 209 0.28 -3.96 -22.82
C THR A 209 1.65 -4.65 -22.79
N ALA A 210 2.13 -4.98 -21.61
CA ALA A 210 3.40 -5.70 -21.42
C ALA A 210 3.13 -7.09 -20.83
N TYR A 211 3.55 -8.11 -21.56
CA TYR A 211 3.36 -9.52 -21.17
C TYR A 211 4.50 -10.03 -20.27
N VAL A 212 5.54 -9.25 -20.12
CA VAL A 212 6.70 -9.48 -19.24
C VAL A 212 7.04 -8.20 -18.48
N PRO A 213 7.75 -8.25 -17.34
CA PRO A 213 8.10 -7.05 -16.59
C PRO A 213 8.87 -6.02 -17.41
N VAL A 214 8.43 -4.76 -17.38
CA VAL A 214 9.12 -3.61 -17.98
C VAL A 214 9.48 -2.60 -16.90
N LYS A 215 10.69 -2.03 -16.98
CA LYS A 215 11.17 -1.03 -16.02
C LYS A 215 10.46 0.29 -16.23
N MET A 216 9.95 0.86 -15.14
CA MET A 216 9.39 2.21 -15.10
C MET A 216 10.50 3.25 -15.28
N GLN A 217 10.21 4.33 -16.02
CA GLN A 217 11.15 5.40 -16.31
C GLN A 217 10.96 6.58 -15.35
N LYS A 218 11.97 7.46 -15.28
CA LYS A 218 11.94 8.73 -14.52
C LYS A 218 11.69 8.63 -13.01
N VAL A 219 11.78 7.46 -12.41
CA VAL A 219 11.75 7.27 -10.97
C VAL A 219 12.98 6.52 -10.50
N SER A 220 13.44 6.85 -9.31
CA SER A 220 14.55 6.20 -8.61
C SER A 220 14.32 6.32 -7.10
N ASN A 221 15.02 5.50 -6.33
CA ASN A 221 14.94 5.52 -4.87
C ASN A 221 13.50 5.36 -4.34
N ILE A 222 12.66 4.62 -5.07
CA ILE A 222 11.30 4.33 -4.61
C ILE A 222 11.39 3.39 -3.40
N ILE A 223 10.60 3.69 -2.37
CA ILE A 223 10.54 2.92 -1.13
C ILE A 223 9.19 2.26 -0.90
N GLN A 224 8.15 2.74 -1.60
CA GLN A 224 6.80 2.16 -1.52
C GLN A 224 6.08 2.30 -2.86
N ILE A 225 5.27 1.29 -3.19
CA ILE A 225 4.37 1.27 -4.34
C ILE A 225 2.96 0.92 -3.87
N SER A 226 1.94 1.55 -4.47
CA SER A 226 0.53 1.23 -4.20
C SER A 226 -0.28 1.39 -5.49
N ALA A 227 -0.85 0.30 -5.97
CA ALA A 227 -1.59 0.26 -7.22
C ALA A 227 -3.08 0.60 -7.01
N GLY A 228 -3.57 1.59 -7.73
CA GLY A 228 -5.00 1.88 -7.92
C GLY A 228 -5.53 1.31 -9.24
N GLN A 229 -6.79 1.59 -9.57
CA GLN A 229 -7.35 1.14 -10.84
C GLN A 229 -6.71 1.89 -12.02
N ASN A 230 -5.93 1.17 -12.83
CA ASN A 230 -5.23 1.70 -13.99
C ASN A 230 -4.22 2.84 -13.67
N TYR A 231 -3.75 2.93 -12.45
CA TYR A 231 -2.67 3.83 -12.05
C TYR A 231 -1.85 3.22 -10.89
N VAL A 232 -0.69 3.75 -10.68
CA VAL A 232 0.12 3.44 -9.50
C VAL A 232 0.62 4.73 -8.88
N THR A 233 0.59 4.79 -7.54
CA THR A 233 1.25 5.82 -6.77
C THR A 233 2.46 5.24 -6.05
N MET A 234 3.50 6.02 -5.91
CA MET A 234 4.79 5.62 -5.38
C MET A 234 5.31 6.68 -4.43
N LEU A 235 6.08 6.28 -3.46
CA LEU A 235 6.78 7.17 -2.55
C LEU A 235 8.28 6.98 -2.75
N ASP A 236 9.01 8.07 -2.97
CA ASP A 236 10.46 8.02 -2.98
C ASP A 236 11.05 8.23 -1.57
N ALA A 237 12.34 7.95 -1.44
CA ALA A 237 13.08 8.12 -0.18
C ALA A 237 13.11 9.59 0.30
N ASP A 238 12.83 10.57 -0.57
CA ASP A 238 12.77 11.99 -0.21
C ASP A 238 11.39 12.44 0.28
N GLY A 239 10.45 11.49 0.44
CA GLY A 239 9.09 11.78 0.88
C GLY A 239 8.26 12.47 -0.20
N THR A 240 8.62 12.31 -1.48
CA THR A 240 7.86 12.81 -2.62
C THR A 240 6.94 11.72 -3.14
N VAL A 241 5.71 12.08 -3.43
CA VAL A 241 4.71 11.18 -4.02
C VAL A 241 4.76 11.31 -5.55
N TRP A 242 4.84 10.17 -6.23
CA TRP A 242 4.80 10.06 -7.68
C TRP A 242 3.59 9.23 -8.11
N SER A 243 2.99 9.58 -9.24
CA SER A 243 1.89 8.80 -9.82
C SER A 243 1.99 8.74 -11.34
N VAL A 244 1.47 7.64 -11.94
CA VAL A 244 1.46 7.43 -13.40
C VAL A 244 0.25 6.58 -13.80
N GLY A 245 -0.28 6.81 -15.00
CA GLY A 245 -1.41 6.11 -15.58
C GLY A 245 -2.67 6.98 -15.67
N TYR A 246 -3.83 6.42 -15.32
CA TYR A 246 -5.15 7.05 -15.35
C TYR A 246 -5.30 8.11 -14.27
N ASN A 247 -5.74 9.33 -14.67
CA ASN A 247 -5.89 10.48 -13.76
C ASN A 247 -7.18 11.31 -14.01
N GLU A 248 -8.16 10.79 -14.72
CA GLU A 248 -9.37 11.56 -15.06
C GLU A 248 -10.21 12.03 -13.85
N ASN A 249 -9.92 11.49 -12.66
CA ASN A 249 -10.52 11.94 -11.40
C ASN A 249 -9.58 12.84 -10.57
N GLY A 250 -8.40 13.20 -11.11
CA GLY A 250 -7.42 14.06 -10.45
C GLY A 250 -6.67 13.38 -9.29
N GLN A 251 -6.66 12.05 -9.23
CA GLN A 251 -6.05 11.26 -8.15
C GLN A 251 -4.53 11.41 -8.03
N PHE A 252 -3.86 12.08 -8.98
CA PHE A 252 -2.43 12.41 -8.91
C PHE A 252 -2.14 13.70 -8.15
N GLY A 253 -3.17 14.51 -7.82
CA GLY A 253 -2.98 15.77 -7.12
C GLY A 253 -2.21 16.83 -7.92
N LEU A 254 -2.45 16.91 -9.23
CA LEU A 254 -1.73 17.82 -10.14
C LEU A 254 -2.50 19.09 -10.50
N ASN A 255 -3.69 19.28 -9.92
CA ASN A 255 -4.68 20.30 -10.31
C ASN A 255 -5.14 20.15 -11.77
N ASN A 256 -5.14 18.93 -12.28
CA ASN A 256 -5.67 18.58 -13.60
C ASN A 256 -6.16 17.11 -13.63
N THR A 257 -6.73 16.69 -14.75
CA THR A 257 -7.29 15.35 -14.97
C THR A 257 -6.66 14.63 -16.16
N ASN A 258 -5.45 15.02 -16.58
CA ASN A 258 -4.73 14.39 -17.69
C ASN A 258 -4.13 13.05 -17.27
N ASN A 259 -4.22 12.04 -18.14
CA ASN A 259 -3.52 10.77 -18.01
C ASN A 259 -2.03 10.96 -18.38
N TYR A 260 -1.14 10.22 -17.73
CA TYR A 260 0.29 10.34 -17.93
C TYR A 260 0.96 8.98 -18.16
N TYR A 261 1.84 8.92 -19.17
CA TYR A 261 2.63 7.74 -19.53
C TYR A 261 4.00 7.69 -18.85
N LEU A 262 4.35 8.77 -18.13
CA LEU A 262 5.55 8.90 -17.33
C LEU A 262 5.18 9.47 -15.96
N PRO A 263 5.83 9.02 -14.88
CA PRO A 263 5.53 9.45 -13.52
C PRO A 263 5.57 10.96 -13.32
N GLN A 264 4.62 11.48 -12.56
CA GLN A 264 4.46 12.88 -12.18
C GLN A 264 4.52 13.04 -10.67
N LYS A 265 5.09 14.14 -10.18
CA LYS A 265 5.15 14.48 -8.74
C LYS A 265 3.85 15.13 -8.29
N MET A 266 3.25 14.64 -7.21
CA MET A 266 2.07 15.26 -6.58
C MET A 266 2.41 16.67 -6.12
N LYS A 267 1.51 17.62 -6.39
CA LYS A 267 1.63 19.01 -5.93
C LYS A 267 1.23 19.15 -4.45
N ASN A 268 1.69 20.22 -3.81
CA ASN A 268 1.23 20.62 -2.49
C ASN A 268 -0.23 21.13 -2.51
N GLU A 269 -0.81 21.45 -1.35
CA GLU A 269 -2.20 21.89 -1.20
C GLU A 269 -2.51 23.14 -2.02
N GLU A 270 -1.56 24.06 -2.17
CA GLU A 270 -1.70 25.32 -2.91
C GLU A 270 -1.49 25.14 -4.42
N GLY A 271 -0.98 23.96 -4.86
CA GLY A 271 -0.68 23.70 -6.27
C GLY A 271 0.56 24.40 -6.82
N THR A 272 1.36 25.03 -5.97
CA THR A 272 2.53 25.86 -6.34
C THR A 272 3.84 25.12 -6.26
N GLY A 273 3.91 24.03 -5.49
CA GLY A 273 5.12 23.22 -5.26
C GLY A 273 4.80 21.73 -5.25
N VAL A 274 5.78 20.92 -4.83
CA VAL A 274 5.68 19.48 -4.68
C VAL A 274 5.31 19.15 -3.23
N LEU A 275 4.38 18.21 -3.02
CA LEU A 275 4.07 17.65 -1.72
C LEU A 275 5.29 16.87 -1.21
N LYS A 276 5.75 17.19 0.00
CA LYS A 276 6.96 16.63 0.62
C LYS A 276 6.66 16.08 2.01
N ASN A 277 7.66 15.44 2.61
CA ASN A 277 7.59 14.87 3.96
C ASN A 277 6.49 13.81 4.11
N ILE A 278 6.21 13.08 3.04
CA ILE A 278 5.29 11.95 3.08
C ILE A 278 6.04 10.70 3.53
N LYS A 279 5.44 9.93 4.44
CA LYS A 279 5.98 8.65 4.95
C LYS A 279 5.22 7.42 4.48
N LYS A 280 3.99 7.59 3.98
CA LYS A 280 3.16 6.49 3.45
C LYS A 280 2.19 6.99 2.39
N VAL A 281 1.94 6.14 1.39
CA VAL A 281 0.91 6.35 0.37
C VAL A 281 0.00 5.12 0.27
N SER A 282 -1.26 5.34 -0.11
CA SER A 282 -2.19 4.26 -0.40
C SER A 282 -3.13 4.68 -1.53
N ALA A 283 -3.28 3.81 -2.53
CA ALA A 283 -4.12 4.02 -3.70
C ALA A 283 -5.39 3.18 -3.62
N GLY A 284 -6.54 3.84 -3.62
CA GLY A 284 -7.86 3.22 -3.81
C GLY A 284 -8.16 3.00 -5.29
N THR A 285 -9.42 2.75 -5.63
CA THR A 285 -9.82 2.58 -7.04
C THR A 285 -9.47 3.83 -7.84
N ILE A 286 -9.93 5.00 -7.44
CA ILE A 286 -9.73 6.29 -8.13
C ILE A 286 -9.51 7.47 -7.16
N HIS A 287 -8.89 7.19 -6.00
CA HIS A 287 -8.45 8.20 -5.05
C HIS A 287 -7.12 7.78 -4.41
N THR A 288 -6.37 8.74 -3.93
CA THR A 288 -5.05 8.52 -3.32
C THR A 288 -5.01 9.15 -1.94
N LEU A 289 -4.43 8.44 -0.99
CA LEU A 289 -4.10 8.94 0.34
C LEU A 289 -2.59 9.10 0.48
N ALA A 290 -2.16 10.19 1.11
CA ALA A 290 -0.76 10.43 1.47
C ALA A 290 -0.69 10.82 2.94
N LEU A 291 0.12 10.11 3.72
CA LEU A 291 0.34 10.37 5.14
C LEU A 291 1.67 11.07 5.34
N SER A 292 1.63 12.25 5.93
CA SER A 292 2.84 13.01 6.24
C SER A 292 3.58 12.49 7.48
N GLU A 293 4.84 12.87 7.62
CA GLU A 293 5.69 12.48 8.76
C GLU A 293 5.16 13.00 10.09
N ASP A 294 4.45 14.13 10.09
CA ASP A 294 3.81 14.75 11.25
C ASP A 294 2.41 14.18 11.59
N GLY A 295 1.99 13.14 10.85
CA GLY A 295 0.75 12.41 11.15
C GLY A 295 -0.52 13.06 10.60
N ILE A 296 -0.43 13.86 9.53
CA ILE A 296 -1.57 14.40 8.80
C ILE A 296 -1.81 13.57 7.54
N ALA A 297 -3.05 13.15 7.30
CA ALA A 297 -3.44 12.49 6.06
C ALA A 297 -4.02 13.48 5.06
N TYR A 298 -3.53 13.39 3.84
CA TYR A 298 -4.04 14.08 2.66
C TYR A 298 -4.77 13.10 1.76
N ALA A 299 -5.90 13.53 1.21
CA ALA A 299 -6.70 12.76 0.27
C ALA A 299 -6.93 13.55 -1.02
N VAL A 300 -6.93 12.85 -2.18
CA VAL A 300 -7.10 13.48 -3.50
C VAL A 300 -7.74 12.49 -4.48
N GLY A 301 -8.48 13.00 -5.46
CA GLY A 301 -9.15 12.21 -6.48
C GLY A 301 -10.68 12.26 -6.36
N TYR A 302 -11.33 11.19 -6.77
CA TYR A 302 -12.79 11.04 -6.74
C TYR A 302 -13.33 11.03 -5.31
N ASN A 303 -14.48 11.70 -5.11
CA ASN A 303 -15.10 11.86 -3.80
C ASN A 303 -16.63 11.68 -3.79
N GLY A 304 -17.22 11.11 -4.83
CA GLY A 304 -18.68 11.00 -4.94
C GLY A 304 -19.35 10.22 -3.80
N TYR A 305 -18.59 9.40 -3.08
CA TYR A 305 -19.05 8.65 -1.90
C TYR A 305 -18.52 9.19 -0.57
N GLY A 306 -17.75 10.29 -0.59
CA GLY A 306 -17.15 10.88 0.60
C GLY A 306 -15.81 10.24 1.01
N GLN A 307 -15.16 9.41 0.15
CA GLN A 307 -13.96 8.67 0.48
C GLN A 307 -12.73 9.52 0.78
N LEU A 308 -12.76 10.81 0.45
CA LEU A 308 -11.68 11.73 0.82
C LEU A 308 -11.78 12.20 2.28
N GLY A 309 -12.92 12.01 2.96
CA GLY A 309 -13.08 12.38 4.37
C GLY A 309 -12.90 13.89 4.62
N ILE A 310 -13.45 14.77 3.77
CA ILE A 310 -13.23 16.22 3.77
C ILE A 310 -14.50 17.02 4.01
N GLY A 311 -15.55 16.39 4.58
CA GLY A 311 -16.82 17.04 4.93
C GLY A 311 -17.80 17.27 3.77
N ASN A 312 -17.47 16.80 2.57
CA ASN A 312 -18.35 16.90 1.40
C ASN A 312 -18.06 15.78 0.38
N ASN A 313 -18.84 15.75 -0.71
CA ASN A 313 -18.71 14.72 -1.76
C ASN A 313 -18.14 15.28 -3.09
N ARG A 314 -17.38 16.37 -3.04
CA ARG A 314 -16.75 16.96 -4.23
C ARG A 314 -15.34 16.38 -4.42
N SER A 315 -15.04 15.89 -5.62
CA SER A 315 -13.69 15.46 -5.99
C SER A 315 -12.65 16.57 -5.82
N LYS A 316 -11.42 16.21 -5.49
CA LYS A 316 -10.31 17.13 -5.31
C LYS A 316 -9.18 16.80 -6.26
N TYR A 317 -8.59 17.81 -6.86
CA TYR A 317 -7.49 17.71 -7.81
C TYR A 317 -6.15 18.15 -7.21
N LEU A 318 -6.18 18.63 -5.97
CA LEU A 318 -5.04 18.90 -5.10
C LEU A 318 -5.23 18.18 -3.77
N PRO A 319 -4.14 17.77 -3.10
CA PRO A 319 -4.18 17.13 -1.79
C PRO A 319 -4.96 17.98 -0.78
N THR A 320 -5.86 17.36 -0.06
CA THR A 320 -6.72 18.03 0.94
C THR A 320 -6.68 17.25 2.23
N LYS A 321 -6.53 17.92 3.37
CA LYS A 321 -6.49 17.28 4.70
C LYS A 321 -7.80 16.61 5.04
N MET A 322 -7.73 15.43 5.62
CA MET A 322 -8.88 14.69 6.12
C MET A 322 -9.34 15.27 7.46
N ILE A 323 -10.66 15.33 7.65
CA ILE A 323 -11.30 15.92 8.84
C ILE A 323 -12.24 14.91 9.50
N ASP A 324 -12.51 15.08 10.78
CA ASP A 324 -13.52 14.36 11.54
C ASP A 324 -14.92 14.98 11.41
N ASP A 325 -15.89 14.46 12.15
CA ASP A 325 -17.28 14.92 12.16
C ASP A 325 -17.47 16.27 12.87
N SER A 326 -16.47 16.76 13.61
CA SER A 326 -16.46 18.14 14.16
C SER A 326 -15.95 19.17 13.15
N GLY A 327 -15.38 18.70 12.02
CA GLY A 327 -14.75 19.53 11.00
C GLY A 327 -13.27 19.83 11.27
N GLU A 328 -12.68 19.19 12.27
CA GLU A 328 -11.28 19.37 12.64
C GLU A 328 -10.36 18.40 11.89
N VAL A 329 -9.15 18.87 11.56
CA VAL A 329 -8.13 18.04 10.92
C VAL A 329 -7.68 16.93 11.88
N VAL A 330 -7.81 15.68 11.45
CA VAL A 330 -7.37 14.53 12.25
C VAL A 330 -5.85 14.48 12.28
N LYS A 331 -5.28 14.45 13.48
CA LYS A 331 -3.84 14.43 13.77
C LYS A 331 -3.41 13.08 14.34
N ASN A 332 -2.08 12.88 14.48
CA ASN A 332 -1.49 11.66 15.04
C ASN A 332 -1.87 10.38 14.28
N ILE A 333 -2.13 10.50 12.98
CA ILE A 333 -2.43 9.35 12.15
C ILE A 333 -1.15 8.49 12.00
N LYS A 334 -1.28 7.22 12.37
CA LYS A 334 -0.22 6.21 12.28
C LYS A 334 -0.21 5.55 10.89
N ASN A 335 -1.39 5.27 10.35
CA ASN A 335 -1.54 4.50 9.13
C ASN A 335 -2.73 4.97 8.29
N VAL A 336 -2.61 4.86 6.97
CA VAL A 336 -3.68 5.12 5.99
C VAL A 336 -3.79 3.96 5.03
N GLU A 337 -5.04 3.56 4.70
CA GLU A 337 -5.37 2.56 3.70
C GLU A 337 -6.54 3.03 2.85
N ALA A 338 -6.33 3.13 1.56
CA ALA A 338 -7.36 3.38 0.56
C ALA A 338 -7.81 2.05 -0.05
N ASN A 339 -9.09 1.72 0.12
CA ASN A 339 -9.68 0.48 -0.35
C ASN A 339 -10.89 0.76 -1.23
N GLY A 340 -10.91 0.26 -2.48
CA GLY A 340 -12.04 0.48 -3.35
C GLY A 340 -12.47 1.96 -3.38
N TYR A 341 -13.62 2.26 -2.81
CA TYR A 341 -14.19 3.61 -2.67
C TYR A 341 -14.33 4.04 -1.20
N SER A 342 -13.50 3.53 -0.32
CA SER A 342 -13.47 3.90 1.09
C SER A 342 -12.03 4.15 1.55
N SER A 343 -11.89 4.86 2.65
CA SER A 343 -10.60 5.14 3.29
C SER A 343 -10.66 4.78 4.76
N ILE A 344 -9.55 4.28 5.27
CA ILE A 344 -9.36 3.86 6.64
C ILE A 344 -8.10 4.52 7.16
N VAL A 345 -8.17 5.06 8.37
CA VAL A 345 -6.98 5.60 9.05
C VAL A 345 -6.92 5.05 10.48
N SER A 346 -5.71 4.78 10.97
CA SER A 346 -5.49 4.48 12.38
C SER A 346 -4.79 5.65 13.05
N VAL A 347 -5.26 6.02 14.25
CA VAL A 347 -4.78 7.16 15.03
C VAL A 347 -4.12 6.65 16.29
N LYS A 348 -2.88 7.10 16.59
CA LYS A 348 -2.17 6.79 17.85
C LYS A 348 -2.81 7.54 19.04
N PRO A 349 -2.70 7.00 20.28
CA PRO A 349 -2.98 7.78 21.47
C PRO A 349 -2.09 9.05 21.50
N SER A 350 -2.65 10.17 21.91
CA SER A 350 -1.85 11.36 22.15
C SER A 350 -0.94 11.14 23.36
N SER A 351 0.36 11.34 23.21
CA SER A 351 1.32 11.30 24.33
C SER A 351 1.39 12.62 25.11
N ILE A 352 0.61 13.63 24.70
CA ILE A 352 0.54 14.92 25.39
C ILE A 352 -0.45 14.77 26.52
N THR A 353 0.06 14.77 27.75
CA THR A 353 -0.70 14.97 28.98
C THR A 353 -1.13 16.44 29.07
N ASP A 354 -2.08 16.84 28.24
CA ASP A 354 -2.83 18.06 28.52
C ASP A 354 -3.81 17.75 29.64
N SER A 355 -3.73 18.56 30.69
CA SER A 355 -4.41 18.44 31.98
C SER A 355 -5.94 18.66 31.92
N GLU A 356 -6.56 18.50 30.76
CA GLU A 356 -8.00 18.59 30.59
C GLU A 356 -8.54 17.41 29.78
N GLU A 357 -9.38 16.65 30.38
CA GLU A 357 -10.34 15.56 30.01
C GLU A 357 -10.53 15.08 28.55
N ASN A 358 -9.71 15.50 27.57
CA ASN A 358 -9.99 15.31 26.13
C ASN A 358 -9.09 14.31 25.39
N THR A 359 -8.12 13.67 26.06
CA THR A 359 -7.04 12.93 25.39
C THR A 359 -7.30 11.47 25.06
N THR A 360 -8.30 10.83 25.66
CA THR A 360 -8.66 9.42 25.40
C THR A 360 -9.62 9.21 24.21
N LYS A 361 -10.17 10.29 23.63
CA LYS A 361 -11.17 10.20 22.56
C LYS A 361 -10.61 9.95 21.15
N THR A 362 -9.31 10.12 20.93
CA THR A 362 -8.76 10.21 19.56
C THR A 362 -8.14 8.92 19.03
N ALA A 363 -7.58 8.06 19.88
CA ALA A 363 -6.97 6.81 19.42
C ALA A 363 -8.02 5.84 18.87
N GLY A 364 -7.70 5.16 17.75
CA GLY A 364 -8.60 4.16 17.18
C GLY A 364 -8.58 4.10 15.66
N ILE A 365 -9.53 3.35 15.11
CA ILE A 365 -9.74 3.20 13.68
C ILE A 365 -10.88 4.12 13.23
N TYR A 366 -10.60 4.90 12.21
CA TYR A 366 -11.53 5.81 11.58
C TYR A 366 -11.74 5.42 10.11
N VAL A 367 -12.96 5.60 9.63
CA VAL A 367 -13.38 5.22 8.29
C VAL A 367 -14.18 6.32 7.62
N THR A 368 -14.16 6.36 6.28
CA THR A 368 -14.98 7.25 5.45
C THR A 368 -15.21 6.64 4.06
N GLY A 369 -16.20 7.12 3.32
CA GLY A 369 -16.49 6.71 1.96
C GLY A 369 -17.74 5.85 1.82
N TYR A 370 -17.71 4.96 0.82
CA TYR A 370 -18.82 4.10 0.42
C TYR A 370 -19.17 3.07 1.49
N ASN A 371 -20.47 2.93 1.80
CA ASN A 371 -20.95 2.06 2.89
C ASN A 371 -22.29 1.35 2.59
N ASN A 372 -22.75 1.31 1.36
CA ASN A 372 -24.07 0.72 1.06
C ASN A 372 -24.22 -0.76 1.44
N TYR A 373 -23.12 -1.46 1.70
CA TYR A 373 -23.08 -2.86 2.16
C TYR A 373 -22.58 -3.01 3.60
N GLY A 374 -22.47 -1.92 4.37
CA GLY A 374 -21.99 -1.93 5.75
C GLY A 374 -20.46 -2.09 5.91
N GLN A 375 -19.68 -1.90 4.84
CA GLN A 375 -18.22 -2.11 4.83
C GLN A 375 -17.41 -1.14 5.69
N LEU A 376 -18.03 -0.08 6.19
CA LEU A 376 -17.39 0.85 7.13
C LEU A 376 -17.61 0.46 8.60
N PHE A 377 -18.30 -0.66 8.90
CA PHE A 377 -18.59 -1.11 10.27
C PHE A 377 -19.29 -0.07 11.16
N THR A 378 -20.05 0.87 10.58
CA THR A 378 -20.74 1.96 11.29
C THR A 378 -22.14 1.59 11.79
N LYS A 379 -22.50 0.30 11.86
CA LYS A 379 -23.82 -0.22 12.24
C LYS A 379 -24.98 0.22 11.32
N ASN A 380 -24.70 0.81 10.19
CA ASN A 380 -25.67 1.19 9.15
C ASN A 380 -25.02 1.16 7.77
N ALA A 381 -25.81 1.35 6.71
CA ALA A 381 -25.34 1.34 5.31
C ALA A 381 -25.25 2.77 4.72
N THR A 382 -24.95 3.78 5.54
CA THR A 382 -24.86 5.17 5.09
C THR A 382 -23.41 5.53 4.76
N ASN A 383 -23.17 6.09 3.57
CA ASN A 383 -21.87 6.63 3.20
C ASN A 383 -21.42 7.75 4.16
N ARG A 384 -20.12 7.92 4.32
CA ARG A 384 -19.53 8.93 5.19
C ARG A 384 -18.60 9.83 4.39
N ASN A 385 -18.63 11.13 4.66
CA ASN A 385 -17.77 12.12 4.01
C ASN A 385 -16.81 12.82 4.98
N THR A 386 -16.80 12.37 6.24
CA THR A 386 -15.83 12.69 7.29
C THR A 386 -15.29 11.41 7.89
N LEU A 387 -14.16 11.47 8.57
CA LEU A 387 -13.60 10.35 9.32
C LEU A 387 -14.43 10.08 10.59
N ILE A 388 -14.97 8.88 10.69
CA ILE A 388 -15.78 8.45 11.83
C ILE A 388 -15.06 7.30 12.55
N LYS A 389 -14.89 7.43 13.88
CA LYS A 389 -14.32 6.38 14.72
C LYS A 389 -15.26 5.17 14.79
N VAL A 390 -14.75 3.99 14.47
CA VAL A 390 -15.52 2.72 14.49
C VAL A 390 -15.02 1.70 15.49
N GLN A 391 -13.74 1.78 15.87
CA GLN A 391 -13.13 0.86 16.82
C GLN A 391 -12.04 1.54 17.62
N GLU A 392 -11.87 1.16 18.89
CA GLU A 392 -10.71 1.52 19.67
C GLU A 392 -9.49 0.74 19.20
N ASP A 393 -8.30 1.34 19.34
CA ASP A 393 -7.05 0.73 18.88
C ASP A 393 -6.76 -0.56 19.66
N LYS A 394 -6.91 -1.70 18.98
CA LYS A 394 -6.60 -3.03 19.48
C LYS A 394 -5.69 -3.72 18.49
N ASN A 395 -4.42 -3.33 18.44
CA ASN A 395 -3.35 -4.02 17.69
C ASN A 395 -3.74 -4.51 16.28
N ILE A 396 -4.52 -3.70 15.56
CA ILE A 396 -4.91 -4.02 14.18
C ILE A 396 -3.70 -3.79 13.28
N ILE A 397 -3.17 -4.86 12.68
CA ILE A 397 -2.00 -4.83 11.83
C ILE A 397 -2.36 -4.40 10.41
N THR A 398 -3.46 -4.93 9.87
CA THR A 398 -3.85 -4.69 8.47
C THR A 398 -5.34 -4.79 8.28
N MET A 399 -5.85 -4.05 7.31
CA MET A 399 -7.26 -4.09 6.91
C MET A 399 -7.35 -4.12 5.39
N ALA A 400 -8.32 -4.83 4.85
CA ALA A 400 -8.60 -4.86 3.43
C ALA A 400 -10.09 -4.97 3.15
N SER A 401 -10.51 -4.43 2.02
CA SER A 401 -11.80 -4.73 1.41
C SER A 401 -11.59 -5.26 -0.01
N THR A 402 -12.58 -5.95 -0.56
CA THR A 402 -12.54 -6.30 -1.97
C THR A 402 -12.62 -5.03 -2.82
N LYS A 403 -12.01 -5.05 -4.00
CA LYS A 403 -11.95 -3.90 -4.92
C LYS A 403 -13.21 -3.72 -5.78
N ASN A 404 -14.18 -4.63 -5.68
CA ASN A 404 -15.45 -4.58 -6.40
C ASN A 404 -16.50 -3.83 -5.60
N ILE A 405 -17.16 -2.83 -6.20
CA ILE A 405 -18.24 -2.05 -5.57
C ILE A 405 -19.42 -2.93 -5.16
N SER A 406 -19.76 -3.93 -5.97
CA SER A 406 -20.99 -4.73 -5.80
C SER A 406 -20.92 -5.78 -4.69
N TYR A 407 -19.73 -6.13 -4.20
CA TYR A 407 -19.50 -7.22 -3.24
C TYR A 407 -18.35 -6.90 -2.29
N GLN A 408 -18.34 -5.73 -1.68
CA GLN A 408 -17.28 -5.36 -0.75
C GLN A 408 -17.44 -6.10 0.58
N THR A 409 -16.47 -6.93 0.91
CA THR A 409 -16.28 -7.50 2.23
C THR A 409 -14.98 -6.96 2.80
N SER A 410 -14.98 -6.54 4.05
CA SER A 410 -13.78 -6.11 4.75
C SER A 410 -13.31 -7.20 5.69
N ALA A 411 -12.01 -7.33 5.84
CA ALA A 411 -11.40 -8.23 6.80
C ALA A 411 -10.33 -7.47 7.60
N ILE A 412 -10.22 -7.81 8.88
CA ILE A 412 -9.25 -7.25 9.82
C ILE A 412 -8.38 -8.39 10.30
N ALA A 413 -7.08 -8.20 10.34
CA ALA A 413 -6.15 -9.14 10.94
C ALA A 413 -5.44 -8.48 12.12
N ASP A 414 -5.35 -9.18 13.23
CA ASP A 414 -4.53 -8.84 14.39
C ASP A 414 -3.37 -9.83 14.56
N ASP A 415 -2.60 -9.69 15.64
CA ASP A 415 -1.47 -10.58 15.96
C ASP A 415 -1.91 -12.04 16.24
N LEU A 416 -3.19 -12.27 16.49
CA LEU A 416 -3.76 -13.57 16.86
C LEU A 416 -4.44 -14.29 15.70
N GLY A 417 -4.63 -13.63 14.54
CA GLY A 417 -5.21 -14.22 13.34
C GLY A 417 -6.24 -13.34 12.62
N LEU A 418 -6.99 -13.95 11.70
CA LEU A 418 -8.09 -13.30 10.98
C LEU A 418 -9.32 -13.19 11.88
N VAL A 419 -9.87 -12.01 12.03
CA VAL A 419 -11.12 -11.72 12.72
C VAL A 419 -12.24 -11.48 11.73
#